data_94056921f9160232245100431107b7b2
#
_entry.id   94056921f9160232245100431107b7b2
#
_cell.length_a   1.000
_cell.length_b   1.000
_cell.length_c   1.000
_cell.angle_alpha   90.00
_cell.angle_beta   90.00
_cell.angle_gamma   90.00
#
_symmetry.space_group_name_H-M   'P 1'
#
loop_
_entity.id
_entity.type
_entity.pdbx_description
1 polymer ?
#
loop_
_entity_poly.entity_id
_entity_poly.type
_entity_poly.pdbx_seq_one_letter_code
_entity_poly.pdbx_strand_id
1 'polypeptide(L)'
;MIKISLKISIVVIFLFLLKFYNLKDDALVLSSNLNNNKVMLQYNTIEDVKVKHDVFVENYFEYLDSIVRKYDSLTPYNLTEHLLVRANPWIIDTLQNTDYYRMKARDSFVYDQKIMIALPKGNSITIPNSRIAKSILDAFQNTILDVNIPEFKLRIYEDSILLYEFPIRVGRDEEKYLKMSGRVQDLKTKTGSGVIVNHVRNPRYVNPANNHEYFVTNRDDKKVTKLPQIPFIETEINGLRYGQLIHPTTNPITLGKAYSNGCIGTKEADAWVIYYHAPIHTKIRIRYNLNVLNSKNEKIVLKDIYNKSKH
;
A
#
# COMPACT_ATOMS: atom_id res chain seq x y z
N MET A 1 37.69 21.35 -35.04
CA MET A 1 36.62 20.92 -34.11
C MET A 1 36.97 19.74 -33.18
N ILE A 2 37.98 18.95 -33.46
CA ILE A 2 38.34 17.73 -32.66
C ILE A 2 39.11 18.06 -31.36
N LYS A 3 39.84 19.17 -31.27
CA LYS A 3 40.60 19.55 -30.05
C LYS A 3 39.75 20.08 -28.87
N ILE A 4 38.53 20.55 -29.10
CA ILE A 4 37.66 21.09 -28.04
C ILE A 4 36.92 19.95 -27.34
N SER A 5 36.54 18.90 -28.08
CA SER A 5 35.84 17.71 -27.54
C SER A 5 36.73 16.92 -26.56
N LEU A 6 38.05 16.83 -26.84
CA LEU A 6 38.99 16.09 -26.00
C LEU A 6 39.24 16.79 -24.65
N LYS A 7 39.25 18.13 -24.60
CA LYS A 7 39.42 18.88 -23.35
C LYS A 7 38.20 18.81 -22.44
N ILE A 8 36.98 18.77 -22.99
CA ILE A 8 35.73 18.61 -22.19
C ILE A 8 35.65 17.22 -21.59
N SER A 9 36.02 16.18 -22.33
CA SER A 9 36.04 14.80 -21.81
C SER A 9 37.04 14.63 -20.66
N ILE A 10 38.21 15.25 -20.72
CA ILE A 10 39.23 15.18 -19.66
C ILE A 10 38.77 15.90 -18.40
N VAL A 11 38.08 17.05 -18.51
CA VAL A 11 37.55 17.81 -17.36
C VAL A 11 36.41 17.03 -16.67
N VAL A 12 35.55 16.37 -17.44
CA VAL A 12 34.44 15.54 -16.88
C VAL A 12 35.01 14.32 -16.15
N ILE A 13 36.02 13.66 -16.70
CA ILE A 13 36.70 12.53 -16.05
C ILE A 13 37.44 12.99 -14.78
N PHE A 14 38.06 14.18 -14.79
CA PHE A 14 38.76 14.70 -13.62
C PHE A 14 37.78 15.09 -12.49
N LEU A 15 36.62 15.65 -12.81
CA LEU A 15 35.55 15.94 -11.85
C LEU A 15 34.92 14.65 -11.30
N PHE A 16 34.80 13.59 -12.11
CA PHE A 16 34.34 12.28 -11.65
C PHE A 16 35.36 11.62 -10.69
N LEU A 17 36.65 11.71 -11.00
CA LEU A 17 37.72 11.18 -10.13
C LEU A 17 37.84 11.96 -8.83
N LEU A 18 37.67 13.28 -8.83
CA LEU A 18 37.62 14.11 -7.62
C LEU A 18 36.40 13.76 -6.73
N LYS A 19 35.26 13.44 -7.32
CA LYS A 19 34.10 13.00 -6.57
C LYS A 19 34.30 11.62 -5.92
N PHE A 20 34.99 10.70 -6.61
CA PHE A 20 35.41 9.41 -6.05
C PHE A 20 36.50 9.52 -4.98
N TYR A 21 37.38 10.50 -5.10
CA TYR A 21 38.42 10.74 -4.09
C TYR A 21 37.81 11.30 -2.80
N ASN A 22 36.91 12.27 -2.88
CA ASN A 22 36.20 12.80 -1.73
C ASN A 22 35.31 11.72 -1.05
N LEU A 23 34.67 10.83 -1.81
CA LEU A 23 33.91 9.71 -1.25
C LEU A 23 34.79 8.66 -0.53
N LYS A 24 36.09 8.51 -0.95
CA LYS A 24 37.04 7.65 -0.24
C LYS A 24 37.56 8.29 1.03
N ASP A 25 37.80 9.58 1.02
CA ASP A 25 38.29 10.32 2.22
C ASP A 25 37.16 10.40 3.28
N ASP A 26 35.89 10.61 2.87
CA ASP A 26 34.74 10.56 3.77
C ASP A 26 34.52 9.14 4.35
N ALA A 27 34.76 8.09 3.56
CA ALA A 27 34.71 6.70 4.03
C ALA A 27 35.89 6.36 4.99
N LEU A 28 37.07 6.93 4.76
CA LEU A 28 38.24 6.76 5.64
C LEU A 28 38.12 7.56 6.94
N VAL A 29 37.55 8.76 6.89
CA VAL A 29 37.25 9.56 8.09
C VAL A 29 36.14 8.91 8.92
N LEU A 30 35.14 8.33 8.28
CA LEU A 30 34.13 7.52 8.98
C LEU A 30 34.74 6.25 9.60
N SER A 31 35.70 5.59 8.95
CA SER A 31 36.36 4.40 9.49
C SER A 31 37.37 4.72 10.62
N SER A 32 38.01 5.86 10.59
CA SER A 32 38.97 6.28 11.65
C SER A 32 38.27 6.81 12.91
N ASN A 33 37.09 7.42 12.79
CA ASN A 33 36.26 7.81 13.92
C ASN A 33 35.55 6.63 14.59
N LEU A 34 35.39 5.50 13.90
CA LEU A 34 34.86 4.26 14.44
C LEU A 34 35.81 3.53 15.39
N ASN A 35 37.13 3.81 15.32
CA ASN A 35 38.14 3.16 16.17
C ASN A 35 38.42 3.90 17.48
N ASN A 36 38.02 5.15 17.65
CA ASN A 36 38.31 5.95 18.85
C ASN A 36 37.14 6.19 19.79
N ASN A 37 35.90 5.85 19.41
CA ASN A 37 34.80 5.78 20.35
C ASN A 37 34.27 4.35 20.37
N LYS A 38 34.72 3.56 21.34
CA LYS A 38 34.16 2.28 21.75
C LYS A 38 32.78 2.46 22.41
N VAL A 39 31.93 3.25 21.79
CA VAL A 39 30.49 3.06 21.87
C VAL A 39 30.16 2.19 20.66
N MET A 40 30.31 0.89 20.84
CA MET A 40 29.60 -0.06 20.01
C MET A 40 28.13 0.37 20.08
N LEU A 41 27.64 1.15 19.10
CA LEU A 41 26.29 1.02 18.61
C LEU A 41 26.26 -0.43 18.10
N GLN A 42 26.08 -1.35 19.03
CA GLN A 42 25.68 -2.70 18.74
C GLN A 42 24.44 -2.51 17.86
N TYR A 43 24.58 -2.73 16.56
CA TYR A 43 23.46 -2.96 15.67
C TYR A 43 22.85 -4.28 16.18
N ASN A 44 22.05 -4.17 17.26
CA ASN A 44 21.29 -5.28 17.76
C ASN A 44 20.25 -5.58 16.68
N THR A 45 20.64 -6.37 15.68
CA THR A 45 19.69 -7.18 14.95
C THR A 45 19.13 -8.12 16.00
N ILE A 46 17.96 -7.81 16.50
CA ILE A 46 17.21 -8.76 17.27
C ILE A 46 16.96 -9.90 16.29
N GLU A 47 17.27 -11.10 16.73
CA GLU A 47 17.29 -12.35 16.00
C GLU A 47 16.32 -12.46 14.81
N ASP A 48 16.83 -12.88 13.65
CA ASP A 48 16.00 -13.25 12.51
C ASP A 48 15.08 -14.42 12.88
N VAL A 49 13.79 -14.23 12.74
CA VAL A 49 12.78 -15.25 13.03
C VAL A 49 12.63 -16.14 11.80
N LYS A 50 13.08 -17.38 11.89
CA LYS A 50 12.89 -18.39 10.84
C LYS A 50 11.43 -18.83 10.76
N VAL A 51 10.86 -18.80 9.57
CA VAL A 51 9.54 -19.38 9.26
C VAL A 51 9.71 -20.92 9.22
N LYS A 52 9.22 -21.61 10.27
CA LYS A 52 9.47 -23.05 10.47
C LYS A 52 8.57 -23.95 9.60
N HIS A 53 7.44 -23.46 9.16
CA HIS A 53 6.46 -24.12 8.28
C HIS A 53 5.81 -23.09 7.37
N ASP A 54 5.17 -23.54 6.30
CA ASP A 54 4.40 -22.63 5.46
C ASP A 54 3.25 -22.01 6.26
N VAL A 55 3.10 -20.68 6.17
CA VAL A 55 1.99 -19.95 6.79
C VAL A 55 1.03 -19.53 5.69
N PHE A 56 -0.19 -20.01 5.80
CA PHE A 56 -1.25 -19.69 4.84
C PHE A 56 -1.91 -18.34 5.13
N VAL A 57 -2.56 -17.75 4.13
CA VAL A 57 -3.24 -16.46 4.27
C VAL A 57 -4.23 -16.46 5.44
N GLU A 58 -4.97 -17.55 5.67
CA GLU A 58 -5.94 -17.67 6.77
C GLU A 58 -5.32 -17.50 8.16
N ASN A 59 -4.05 -17.93 8.36
CA ASN A 59 -3.33 -17.89 9.64
C ASN A 59 -2.26 -16.78 9.69
N TYR A 60 -2.15 -15.99 8.63
CA TYR A 60 -1.08 -15.03 8.44
C TYR A 60 -1.02 -13.96 9.54
N PHE A 61 -2.15 -13.33 9.85
CA PHE A 61 -2.19 -12.28 10.87
C PHE A 61 -1.92 -12.81 12.27
N GLU A 62 -2.46 -14.00 12.62
CA GLU A 62 -2.20 -14.63 13.91
C GLU A 62 -0.71 -14.96 14.09
N TYR A 63 -0.07 -15.44 13.03
CA TYR A 63 1.36 -15.73 13.03
C TYR A 63 2.18 -14.45 13.25
N LEU A 64 1.91 -13.35 12.51
CA LEU A 64 2.61 -12.08 12.71
C LEU A 64 2.35 -11.48 14.09
N ASP A 65 1.11 -11.52 14.57
CA ASP A 65 0.77 -11.06 15.93
C ASP A 65 1.54 -11.84 17.00
N SER A 66 1.81 -13.14 16.78
CA SER A 66 2.64 -13.93 17.69
C SER A 66 4.09 -13.44 17.75
N ILE A 67 4.66 -13.05 16.59
CA ILE A 67 6.01 -12.46 16.52
C ILE A 67 6.02 -11.09 17.19
N VAL A 68 5.07 -10.23 16.87
CA VAL A 68 4.96 -8.90 17.46
C VAL A 68 4.87 -9.01 19.00
N ARG A 69 3.96 -9.82 19.54
CA ARG A 69 3.84 -10.04 21.00
C ARG A 69 5.14 -10.53 21.66
N LYS A 70 5.89 -11.37 20.95
CA LYS A 70 7.15 -11.91 21.49
C LYS A 70 8.26 -10.87 21.54
N TYR A 71 8.35 -10.01 20.50
CA TYR A 71 9.52 -9.14 20.31
C TYR A 71 9.28 -7.68 20.66
N ASP A 72 8.04 -7.21 20.79
CA ASP A 72 7.73 -5.82 21.12
C ASP A 72 8.40 -5.35 22.41
N SER A 73 8.33 -6.14 23.48
CA SER A 73 8.99 -5.84 24.77
C SER A 73 10.52 -5.89 24.72
N LEU A 74 11.11 -6.46 23.66
CA LEU A 74 12.55 -6.58 23.47
C LEU A 74 13.11 -5.47 22.56
N THR A 75 12.25 -4.63 21.98
CA THR A 75 12.63 -3.50 21.14
C THR A 75 12.47 -2.18 21.89
N PRO A 76 13.32 -1.16 21.62
CA PRO A 76 13.18 0.17 22.23
C PRO A 76 12.12 1.04 21.53
N TYR A 77 11.29 0.48 20.68
CA TYR A 77 10.23 1.12 19.91
C TYR A 77 9.00 0.19 19.90
N ASN A 78 7.82 0.73 19.62
CA ASN A 78 6.60 -0.05 19.50
C ASN A 78 6.65 -0.86 18.19
N LEU A 79 6.82 -2.19 18.30
CA LEU A 79 6.84 -3.11 17.18
C LEU A 79 5.38 -3.41 16.77
N THR A 80 4.99 -2.99 15.59
CA THR A 80 3.69 -3.28 15.03
C THR A 80 3.81 -4.24 13.84
N GLU A 81 2.71 -4.88 13.46
CA GLU A 81 2.65 -5.69 12.23
C GLU A 81 3.11 -4.89 11.01
N HIS A 82 2.61 -3.65 10.85
CA HIS A 82 2.98 -2.78 9.73
C HIS A 82 4.48 -2.47 9.70
N LEU A 83 5.07 -2.15 10.86
CA LEU A 83 6.50 -1.91 10.96
C LEU A 83 7.30 -3.17 10.60
N LEU A 84 6.89 -4.33 11.12
CA LEU A 84 7.54 -5.60 10.85
C LEU A 84 7.51 -5.95 9.36
N VAL A 85 6.36 -5.82 8.72
CA VAL A 85 6.19 -6.14 7.29
C VAL A 85 6.91 -5.14 6.39
N ARG A 86 6.88 -3.84 6.72
CA ARG A 86 7.66 -2.83 5.97
C ARG A 86 9.17 -3.02 6.08
N ALA A 87 9.65 -3.59 7.18
CA ALA A 87 11.05 -4.00 7.32
C ALA A 87 11.38 -5.29 6.53
N ASN A 88 10.37 -6.03 6.05
CA ASN A 88 10.48 -7.27 5.31
C ASN A 88 9.64 -7.21 4.01
N PRO A 89 10.03 -6.39 3.00
CA PRO A 89 9.20 -6.11 1.82
C PRO A 89 8.79 -7.36 1.02
N TRP A 90 9.60 -8.42 1.06
CA TRP A 90 9.30 -9.70 0.42
C TRP A 90 7.94 -10.29 0.86
N ILE A 91 7.47 -9.94 2.07
CA ILE A 91 6.15 -10.36 2.57
C ILE A 91 5.04 -9.73 1.71
N ILE A 92 5.16 -8.43 1.43
CA ILE A 92 4.19 -7.73 0.56
C ILE A 92 4.19 -8.36 -0.83
N ASP A 93 5.37 -8.66 -1.38
CA ASP A 93 5.51 -9.30 -2.70
C ASP A 93 4.83 -10.68 -2.72
N THR A 94 4.99 -11.47 -1.67
CA THR A 94 4.35 -12.80 -1.55
C THR A 94 2.82 -12.64 -1.47
N LEU A 95 2.32 -11.72 -0.65
CA LEU A 95 0.90 -11.45 -0.51
C LEU A 95 0.28 -10.93 -1.83
N GLN A 96 0.96 -10.05 -2.56
CA GLN A 96 0.52 -9.61 -3.88
C GLN A 96 0.39 -10.79 -4.86
N ASN A 97 1.22 -11.82 -4.71
CA ASN A 97 1.18 -13.02 -5.53
C ASN A 97 -0.01 -13.94 -5.20
N THR A 98 -0.77 -13.65 -4.14
CA THR A 98 -2.04 -14.33 -3.85
C THR A 98 -3.23 -13.75 -4.63
N ASP A 99 -3.04 -12.68 -5.41
CA ASP A 99 -4.07 -12.10 -6.29
C ASP A 99 -4.49 -13.10 -7.36
N TYR A 100 -5.81 -13.32 -7.47
CA TYR A 100 -6.40 -14.26 -8.40
C TYR A 100 -5.95 -14.05 -9.85
N TYR A 101 -5.94 -12.78 -10.32
CA TYR A 101 -5.60 -12.48 -11.71
C TYR A 101 -4.10 -12.57 -11.99
N ARG A 102 -3.25 -12.34 -10.97
CA ARG A 102 -1.82 -12.63 -11.06
C ARG A 102 -1.57 -14.15 -11.16
N MET A 103 -2.32 -14.95 -10.39
CA MET A 103 -2.23 -16.41 -10.47
C MET A 103 -2.72 -16.92 -11.82
N LYS A 104 -3.85 -16.40 -12.31
CA LYS A 104 -4.39 -16.73 -13.63
C LYS A 104 -3.41 -16.40 -14.75
N ALA A 105 -2.70 -15.27 -14.70
CA ALA A 105 -1.67 -14.90 -15.66
C ALA A 105 -0.48 -15.88 -15.70
N ARG A 106 -0.36 -16.73 -14.68
CA ARG A 106 0.63 -17.82 -14.56
C ARG A 106 -0.01 -19.20 -14.77
N ASP A 107 -1.15 -19.26 -15.46
CA ASP A 107 -1.93 -20.46 -15.75
C ASP A 107 -2.32 -21.27 -14.49
N SER A 108 -2.48 -20.59 -13.36
CA SER A 108 -2.84 -21.21 -12.08
C SER A 108 -4.23 -20.76 -11.65
N PHE A 109 -5.12 -21.72 -11.36
CA PHE A 109 -6.45 -21.46 -10.81
C PHE A 109 -6.45 -21.69 -9.31
N VAL A 110 -6.86 -20.68 -8.54
CA VAL A 110 -7.01 -20.76 -7.10
C VAL A 110 -8.46 -20.45 -6.74
N TYR A 111 -9.15 -21.45 -6.20
CA TYR A 111 -10.55 -21.31 -5.75
C TYR A 111 -10.64 -20.55 -4.43
N ASP A 112 -9.72 -20.78 -3.51
CA ASP A 112 -9.69 -20.21 -2.16
C ASP A 112 -8.33 -19.57 -1.88
N GLN A 113 -8.27 -18.24 -1.81
CA GLN A 113 -7.05 -17.52 -1.49
C GLN A 113 -6.51 -17.85 -0.09
N LYS A 114 -7.38 -18.23 0.85
CA LYS A 114 -6.99 -18.49 2.24
C LYS A 114 -5.97 -19.61 2.40
N ILE A 115 -5.99 -20.59 1.47
CA ILE A 115 -5.04 -21.72 1.48
C ILE A 115 -3.74 -21.45 0.71
N MET A 116 -3.54 -20.21 0.22
CA MET A 116 -2.29 -19.84 -0.42
C MET A 116 -1.23 -19.51 0.64
N ILE A 117 0.03 -19.77 0.30
CA ILE A 117 1.16 -19.49 1.19
C ILE A 117 1.41 -17.98 1.20
N ALA A 118 1.32 -17.38 2.39
CA ALA A 118 1.68 -16.00 2.67
C ALA A 118 3.15 -15.87 3.12
N LEU A 119 3.63 -16.82 3.94
CA LEU A 119 5.03 -16.87 4.39
C LEU A 119 5.59 -18.27 4.13
N PRO A 120 6.47 -18.42 3.12
CA PRO A 120 7.08 -19.70 2.80
C PRO A 120 8.02 -20.20 3.92
N LYS A 121 8.00 -21.50 4.19
CA LYS A 121 8.96 -22.17 5.06
C LYS A 121 10.41 -21.87 4.64
N GLY A 122 11.27 -21.62 5.62
CA GLY A 122 12.70 -21.36 5.43
C GLY A 122 13.03 -19.88 5.26
N ASN A 123 12.08 -19.02 4.94
CA ASN A 123 12.30 -17.57 4.91
C ASN A 123 12.61 -17.04 6.32
N SER A 124 13.24 -15.87 6.38
CA SER A 124 13.54 -15.17 7.63
C SER A 124 12.75 -13.87 7.70
N ILE A 125 12.19 -13.61 8.86
CA ILE A 125 11.57 -12.32 9.20
C ILE A 125 12.55 -11.59 10.11
N THR A 126 13.11 -10.50 9.62
CA THR A 126 14.07 -9.67 10.35
C THR A 126 13.32 -8.70 11.24
N ILE A 127 13.62 -8.71 12.54
CA ILE A 127 13.18 -7.65 13.46
C ILE A 127 14.06 -6.43 13.20
N PRO A 128 13.52 -5.26 12.79
CA PRO A 128 14.32 -4.11 12.43
C PRO A 128 15.11 -3.56 13.62
N ASN A 129 16.34 -3.12 13.40
CA ASN A 129 17.06 -2.35 14.40
C ASN A 129 16.43 -0.94 14.57
N SER A 130 16.80 -0.21 15.62
CA SER A 130 16.23 1.11 15.96
C SER A 130 16.34 2.13 14.82
N ARG A 131 17.41 2.08 14.00
CA ARG A 131 17.62 2.99 12.86
C ARG A 131 16.61 2.69 11.74
N ILE A 132 16.45 1.43 11.37
CA ILE A 132 15.50 1.00 10.35
C ILE A 132 14.07 1.25 10.82
N ALA A 133 13.76 0.88 12.08
CA ALA A 133 12.46 1.12 12.67
C ALA A 133 12.10 2.61 12.66
N LYS A 134 13.02 3.47 13.10
CA LYS A 134 12.81 4.93 13.06
C LYS A 134 12.53 5.42 11.64
N SER A 135 13.31 5.00 10.65
CA SER A 135 13.11 5.41 9.25
C SER A 135 11.72 5.03 8.73
N ILE A 136 11.24 3.82 9.06
CA ILE A 136 9.91 3.36 8.63
C ILE A 136 8.81 4.12 9.38
N LEU A 137 8.98 4.38 10.69
CA LEU A 137 8.02 5.14 11.48
C LEU A 137 7.92 6.59 11.00
N ASP A 138 9.04 7.22 10.67
CA ASP A 138 9.07 8.57 10.08
C ASP A 138 8.34 8.56 8.72
N ALA A 139 8.58 7.54 7.87
CA ALA A 139 7.87 7.38 6.61
C ALA A 139 6.35 7.24 6.80
N PHE A 140 5.88 6.48 7.79
CA PHE A 140 4.45 6.38 8.11
C PHE A 140 3.81 7.71 8.47
N GLN A 141 4.51 8.57 9.23
CA GLN A 141 4.02 9.91 9.59
C GLN A 141 3.88 10.83 8.37
N ASN A 142 4.72 10.63 7.37
CA ASN A 142 4.78 11.43 6.14
C ASN A 142 4.04 10.79 4.96
N THR A 143 3.41 9.63 5.18
CA THR A 143 2.61 8.95 4.15
C THR A 143 1.28 9.66 3.94
N ILE A 144 0.91 9.83 2.68
CA ILE A 144 -0.38 10.37 2.25
C ILE A 144 -0.96 9.46 1.16
N LEU A 145 -2.19 9.02 1.35
CA LEU A 145 -3.01 8.45 0.29
C LEU A 145 -3.72 9.59 -0.46
N ASP A 146 -3.44 9.77 -1.75
CA ASP A 146 -4.10 10.76 -2.61
C ASP A 146 -5.00 10.06 -3.62
N VAL A 147 -6.29 10.32 -3.54
CA VAL A 147 -7.30 9.80 -4.45
C VAL A 147 -7.83 10.92 -5.32
N ASN A 148 -7.72 10.80 -6.65
CA ASN A 148 -8.43 11.68 -7.57
C ASN A 148 -9.57 10.91 -8.25
N ILE A 149 -10.80 11.21 -7.85
CA ILE A 149 -12.00 10.48 -8.28
C ILE A 149 -12.16 10.48 -9.81
N PRO A 150 -12.16 11.63 -10.55
CA PRO A 150 -12.33 11.63 -12.00
C PRO A 150 -11.19 10.95 -12.77
N GLU A 151 -10.01 10.83 -12.14
CA GLU A 151 -8.84 10.15 -12.71
C GLU A 151 -8.88 8.65 -12.49
N PHE A 152 -9.72 8.19 -11.57
CA PHE A 152 -9.79 6.79 -11.10
C PHE A 152 -8.43 6.28 -10.61
N LYS A 153 -7.71 7.11 -9.86
CA LYS A 153 -6.38 6.79 -9.36
C LYS A 153 -6.27 7.02 -7.86
N LEU A 154 -5.58 6.09 -7.20
CA LEU A 154 -5.08 6.21 -5.83
C LEU A 154 -3.56 6.22 -5.91
N ARG A 155 -2.93 7.17 -5.23
CA ARG A 155 -1.48 7.31 -5.13
C ARG A 155 -1.03 7.23 -3.69
N ILE A 156 0.13 6.64 -3.47
CA ILE A 156 0.83 6.64 -2.19
C ILE A 156 2.04 7.55 -2.32
N TYR A 157 2.11 8.57 -1.49
CA TYR A 157 3.26 9.44 -1.36
C TYR A 157 3.91 9.24 0.01
N GLU A 158 5.24 9.19 0.07
CA GLU A 158 6.05 9.32 1.29
C GLU A 158 7.01 10.49 1.10
N ASP A 159 7.10 11.42 2.05
CA ASP A 159 7.91 12.64 1.95
C ASP A 159 7.74 13.40 0.60
N SER A 160 6.52 13.46 0.09
CA SER A 160 6.17 14.03 -1.22
C SER A 160 6.69 13.25 -2.43
N ILE A 161 7.35 12.11 -2.25
CA ILE A 161 7.78 11.22 -3.33
C ILE A 161 6.64 10.27 -3.67
N LEU A 162 6.26 10.19 -4.95
CA LEU A 162 5.29 9.21 -5.43
C LEU A 162 5.92 7.82 -5.41
N LEU A 163 5.41 6.92 -4.54
CA LEU A 163 5.85 5.54 -4.49
C LEU A 163 5.02 4.62 -5.39
N TYR A 164 3.69 4.80 -5.36
CA TYR A 164 2.76 3.93 -6.10
C TYR A 164 1.61 4.72 -6.68
N GLU A 165 1.12 4.26 -7.83
CA GLU A 165 -0.13 4.72 -8.45
C GLU A 165 -0.95 3.49 -8.85
N PHE A 166 -2.21 3.43 -8.40
CA PHE A 166 -3.11 2.32 -8.63
C PHE A 166 -4.38 2.76 -9.32
N PRO A 167 -4.90 1.98 -10.29
CA PRO A 167 -6.23 2.17 -10.80
C PRO A 167 -7.27 1.78 -9.76
N ILE A 168 -8.32 2.57 -9.61
CA ILE A 168 -9.41 2.31 -8.68
C ILE A 168 -10.77 2.37 -9.36
N ARG A 169 -11.79 1.80 -8.71
CA ARG A 169 -13.18 2.14 -8.96
C ARG A 169 -13.69 3.01 -7.82
N VAL A 170 -14.69 3.84 -8.12
CA VAL A 170 -15.29 4.77 -7.15
C VAL A 170 -16.80 4.63 -7.13
N GLY A 171 -17.46 5.31 -6.22
CA GLY A 171 -18.90 5.38 -6.12
C GLY A 171 -19.56 5.91 -7.40
N ARG A 172 -20.78 5.47 -7.69
CA ARG A 172 -21.56 5.95 -8.85
C ARG A 172 -22.35 7.21 -8.50
N ASP A 173 -22.70 7.97 -9.52
CA ASP A 173 -23.57 9.12 -9.43
C ASP A 173 -25.03 8.67 -9.37
N GLU A 174 -25.44 8.18 -8.18
CA GLU A 174 -26.79 7.59 -7.95
C GLU A 174 -27.12 7.69 -6.46
N GLU A 175 -28.40 7.89 -6.16
CA GLU A 175 -28.95 7.71 -4.83
C GLU A 175 -29.69 6.38 -4.75
N LYS A 176 -29.50 5.65 -3.64
CA LYS A 176 -30.15 4.34 -3.45
C LYS A 176 -30.46 4.08 -1.99
N TYR A 177 -31.64 3.48 -1.74
CA TYR A 177 -31.93 2.94 -0.42
C TYR A 177 -31.00 1.77 -0.11
N LEU A 178 -30.31 1.86 1.02
CA LEU A 178 -29.42 0.80 1.52
C LEU A 178 -30.03 0.23 2.81
N LYS A 179 -30.38 -1.04 2.79
CA LYS A 179 -30.96 -1.73 3.95
C LYS A 179 -30.03 -1.71 5.16
N MET A 180 -28.73 -1.77 4.92
CA MET A 180 -27.70 -1.73 5.98
C MET A 180 -27.75 -0.41 6.78
N SER A 181 -28.05 0.72 6.15
CA SER A 181 -28.14 2.02 6.81
C SER A 181 -29.56 2.46 7.13
N GLY A 182 -30.58 1.73 6.63
CA GLY A 182 -32.00 2.04 6.80
C GLY A 182 -32.50 3.32 6.12
N ARG A 183 -31.72 3.87 5.16
CA ARG A 183 -32.02 5.15 4.49
C ARG A 183 -31.51 5.21 3.06
N VAL A 184 -31.98 6.20 2.30
CA VAL A 184 -31.41 6.56 1.00
C VAL A 184 -30.04 7.17 1.22
N GLN A 185 -29.05 6.69 0.47
CA GLN A 185 -27.66 7.14 0.50
C GLN A 185 -27.25 7.64 -0.87
N ASP A 186 -26.54 8.75 -0.88
CA ASP A 186 -25.76 9.17 -2.04
C ASP A 186 -24.53 8.25 -2.17
N LEU A 187 -24.47 7.53 -3.29
CA LEU A 187 -23.45 6.51 -3.55
C LEU A 187 -22.15 7.09 -4.11
N LYS A 188 -22.02 8.40 -4.27
CA LYS A 188 -20.75 9.04 -4.66
C LYS A 188 -19.69 8.82 -3.59
N THR A 189 -18.46 8.59 -4.02
CA THR A 189 -17.31 8.62 -3.10
C THR A 189 -17.17 10.02 -2.53
N LYS A 190 -17.15 10.15 -1.20
CA LYS A 190 -17.05 11.44 -0.50
C LYS A 190 -15.66 12.03 -0.64
N THR A 191 -15.61 13.31 -0.97
CA THR A 191 -14.36 14.08 -1.09
C THR A 191 -14.03 14.79 0.22
N GLY A 192 -12.74 15.04 0.44
CA GLY A 192 -12.24 15.75 1.61
C GLY A 192 -10.89 15.22 2.04
N SER A 193 -10.43 15.71 3.18
CA SER A 193 -9.22 15.23 3.84
C SER A 193 -9.59 14.48 5.13
N GLY A 194 -8.77 13.51 5.50
CA GLY A 194 -9.03 12.72 6.69
C GLY A 194 -7.89 11.76 7.00
N VAL A 195 -8.22 10.68 7.69
CA VAL A 195 -7.26 9.67 8.14
C VAL A 195 -7.85 8.26 8.01
N ILE A 196 -6.96 7.28 8.00
CA ILE A 196 -7.31 5.88 8.19
C ILE A 196 -7.61 5.66 9.68
N VAL A 197 -8.78 5.09 9.98
CA VAL A 197 -9.27 4.92 11.37
C VAL A 197 -9.39 3.48 11.82
N ASN A 198 -9.45 2.54 10.88
CA ASN A 198 -9.59 1.13 11.22
C ASN A 198 -9.10 0.23 10.07
N HIS A 199 -8.66 -0.97 10.44
CA HIS A 199 -8.33 -2.08 9.55
C HIS A 199 -9.17 -3.30 9.89
N VAL A 200 -9.97 -3.77 8.95
CA VAL A 200 -10.75 -4.99 9.10
C VAL A 200 -9.98 -6.14 8.47
N ARG A 201 -9.16 -6.85 9.26
CA ARG A 201 -8.28 -7.93 8.78
C ARG A 201 -9.05 -9.16 8.26
N ASN A 202 -10.21 -9.45 8.87
CA ASN A 202 -11.09 -10.55 8.48
C ASN A 202 -12.43 -9.98 7.99
N PRO A 203 -12.49 -9.45 6.76
CA PRO A 203 -13.68 -8.76 6.28
C PRO A 203 -14.82 -9.74 5.99
N ARG A 204 -16.04 -9.32 6.36
CA ARG A 204 -17.29 -9.93 5.92
C ARG A 204 -17.80 -9.18 4.69
N TYR A 205 -18.12 -9.91 3.65
CA TYR A 205 -18.63 -9.33 2.40
C TYR A 205 -20.15 -9.27 2.43
N VAL A 206 -20.67 -8.12 2.80
CA VAL A 206 -22.13 -7.89 2.92
C VAL A 206 -22.57 -6.89 1.84
N ASN A 207 -23.67 -7.21 1.14
CA ASN A 207 -24.29 -6.26 0.23
C ASN A 207 -25.08 -5.24 1.03
N PRO A 208 -24.72 -3.97 1.02
CA PRO A 208 -25.40 -2.94 1.80
C PRO A 208 -26.86 -2.69 1.36
N ALA A 209 -27.21 -3.07 0.12
CA ALA A 209 -28.57 -2.87 -0.39
C ALA A 209 -29.59 -3.82 0.24
N ASN A 210 -29.21 -5.04 0.63
CA ASN A 210 -30.13 -6.07 1.14
C ASN A 210 -29.64 -6.82 2.38
N ASN A 211 -28.46 -6.48 2.93
CA ASN A 211 -27.80 -7.16 4.05
C ASN A 211 -27.44 -8.64 3.79
N HIS A 212 -27.39 -9.05 2.52
CA HIS A 212 -26.98 -10.42 2.19
C HIS A 212 -25.46 -10.57 2.30
N GLU A 213 -25.00 -11.60 3.02
CA GLU A 213 -23.59 -11.95 3.13
C GLU A 213 -23.20 -12.91 2.02
N TYR A 214 -22.05 -12.67 1.42
CA TYR A 214 -21.48 -13.47 0.34
C TYR A 214 -20.22 -14.20 0.80
N PHE A 215 -20.08 -15.45 0.38
CA PHE A 215 -18.90 -16.27 0.64
C PHE A 215 -18.12 -16.58 -0.64
N VAL A 216 -18.79 -16.42 -1.77
CA VAL A 216 -18.24 -16.66 -3.11
C VAL A 216 -18.54 -15.48 -4.03
N THR A 217 -17.77 -15.38 -5.11
CA THR A 217 -17.93 -14.36 -6.15
C THR A 217 -17.79 -14.98 -7.53
N ASN A 218 -18.53 -14.41 -8.50
CA ASN A 218 -18.26 -14.63 -9.92
C ASN A 218 -17.19 -13.64 -10.37
N ARG A 219 -16.07 -14.16 -10.90
CA ARG A 219 -14.98 -13.36 -11.45
C ARG A 219 -15.31 -12.86 -12.86
N ASP A 220 -14.55 -11.88 -13.35
CA ASP A 220 -14.70 -11.34 -14.73
C ASP A 220 -14.59 -12.41 -15.82
N ASP A 221 -13.85 -13.49 -15.54
CA ASP A 221 -13.68 -14.65 -16.45
C ASP A 221 -14.74 -15.74 -16.26
N LYS A 222 -15.81 -15.43 -15.55
CA LYS A 222 -16.94 -16.32 -15.23
C LYS A 222 -16.59 -17.51 -14.30
N LYS A 223 -15.40 -17.55 -13.74
CA LYS A 223 -15.06 -18.53 -12.71
C LYS A 223 -15.64 -18.11 -11.36
N VAL A 224 -16.05 -19.10 -10.58
CA VAL A 224 -16.48 -18.89 -9.18
C VAL A 224 -15.31 -19.14 -8.27
N THR A 225 -15.07 -18.22 -7.32
CA THR A 225 -14.07 -18.40 -6.26
C THR A 225 -14.64 -17.99 -4.91
N LYS A 226 -14.02 -18.44 -3.81
CA LYS A 226 -14.26 -17.80 -2.51
C LYS A 226 -13.83 -16.34 -2.53
N LEU A 227 -14.42 -15.55 -1.66
CA LEU A 227 -14.02 -14.16 -1.45
C LEU A 227 -12.68 -14.11 -0.71
N PRO A 228 -11.76 -13.21 -1.12
CA PRO A 228 -10.41 -13.18 -0.58
C PRO A 228 -10.37 -12.59 0.83
N GLN A 229 -9.44 -13.07 1.65
CA GLN A 229 -9.16 -12.52 2.98
C GLN A 229 -8.08 -11.43 2.87
N ILE A 230 -8.47 -10.26 2.37
CA ILE A 230 -7.61 -9.09 2.24
C ILE A 230 -8.23 -7.98 3.08
N PRO A 231 -7.46 -7.28 3.92
CA PRO A 231 -8.00 -6.27 4.83
C PRO A 231 -8.78 -5.17 4.12
N PHE A 232 -9.87 -4.73 4.74
CA PHE A 232 -10.55 -3.50 4.39
C PHE A 232 -10.01 -2.35 5.24
N ILE A 233 -9.84 -1.19 4.63
CA ILE A 233 -9.27 0.01 5.25
C ILE A 233 -10.41 1.03 5.39
N GLU A 234 -10.77 1.36 6.63
CA GLU A 234 -11.83 2.33 6.91
C GLU A 234 -11.27 3.75 6.98
N THR A 235 -11.97 4.68 6.34
CA THR A 235 -11.57 6.09 6.28
C THR A 235 -12.54 6.96 7.09
N GLU A 236 -11.98 7.96 7.75
CA GLU A 236 -12.72 9.12 8.28
C GLU A 236 -12.38 10.32 7.39
N ILE A 237 -13.40 10.99 6.86
CA ILE A 237 -13.24 12.13 5.94
C ILE A 237 -13.95 13.34 6.53
N ASN A 238 -13.24 14.47 6.67
CA ASN A 238 -13.73 15.69 7.29
C ASN A 238 -14.34 15.44 8.70
N GLY A 239 -13.71 14.55 9.49
CA GLY A 239 -14.17 14.18 10.84
C GLY A 239 -15.40 13.26 10.88
N LEU A 240 -15.83 12.71 9.75
CA LEU A 240 -17.01 11.84 9.67
C LEU A 240 -16.67 10.46 9.11
N ARG A 241 -17.19 9.42 9.76
CA ARG A 241 -17.14 8.03 9.28
C ARG A 241 -18.35 7.73 8.42
N TYR A 242 -18.17 7.76 7.11
CA TYR A 242 -19.26 7.48 6.16
C TYR A 242 -19.45 5.98 5.88
N GLY A 243 -18.66 5.10 6.51
CA GLY A 243 -18.57 3.69 6.11
C GLY A 243 -17.88 3.51 4.76
N GLN A 244 -17.16 4.51 4.30
CA GLN A 244 -16.39 4.46 3.07
C GLN A 244 -15.09 3.70 3.30
N LEU A 245 -14.91 2.63 2.54
CA LEU A 245 -13.76 1.72 2.67
C LEU A 245 -12.89 1.78 1.42
N ILE A 246 -11.59 1.54 1.60
CA ILE A 246 -10.70 1.09 0.54
C ILE A 246 -10.60 -0.42 0.67
N HIS A 247 -10.96 -1.16 -0.38
CA HIS A 247 -11.00 -2.62 -0.33
C HIS A 247 -10.79 -3.26 -1.71
N PRO A 248 -10.36 -4.54 -1.80
CA PRO A 248 -10.19 -5.20 -3.08
C PRO A 248 -11.52 -5.37 -3.81
N THR A 249 -11.48 -5.32 -5.14
CA THR A 249 -12.56 -5.80 -6.00
C THR A 249 -12.17 -7.13 -6.62
N THR A 250 -13.13 -8.07 -6.63
CA THR A 250 -12.97 -9.36 -7.30
C THR A 250 -13.21 -9.27 -8.81
N ASN A 251 -13.60 -8.09 -9.32
CA ASN A 251 -13.90 -7.82 -10.72
C ASN A 251 -13.13 -6.59 -11.23
N PRO A 252 -11.85 -6.73 -11.59
CA PRO A 252 -10.99 -5.66 -12.09
C PRO A 252 -11.50 -4.93 -13.32
N ILE A 253 -12.39 -5.51 -14.12
CA ILE A 253 -13.04 -4.84 -15.27
C ILE A 253 -13.85 -3.60 -14.84
N THR A 254 -14.15 -3.46 -13.55
CA THR A 254 -14.83 -2.30 -12.97
C THR A 254 -13.89 -1.17 -12.56
N LEU A 255 -12.58 -1.39 -12.57
CA LEU A 255 -11.59 -0.33 -12.35
C LEU A 255 -11.66 0.71 -13.46
N GLY A 256 -11.37 1.97 -13.14
CA GLY A 256 -11.57 3.09 -14.06
C GLY A 256 -13.03 3.48 -14.26
N LYS A 257 -13.95 3.02 -13.40
CA LYS A 257 -15.40 3.29 -13.51
C LYS A 257 -16.00 3.77 -12.18
N ALA A 258 -17.06 4.56 -12.29
CA ALA A 258 -17.95 4.88 -11.18
C ALA A 258 -18.96 3.72 -11.02
N TYR A 259 -18.65 2.74 -10.17
CA TYR A 259 -19.37 1.46 -10.13
C TYR A 259 -19.72 0.97 -8.72
N SER A 260 -19.10 1.50 -7.67
CA SER A 260 -19.32 1.05 -6.28
C SER A 260 -20.50 1.78 -5.62
N ASN A 261 -20.81 1.38 -4.39
CA ASN A 261 -21.77 2.07 -3.50
C ASN A 261 -21.05 3.09 -2.58
N GLY A 262 -20.03 3.78 -3.09
CA GLY A 262 -19.29 4.81 -2.35
C GLY A 262 -17.85 4.42 -1.98
N CYS A 263 -17.55 3.14 -1.85
CA CYS A 263 -16.23 2.64 -1.52
C CYS A 263 -15.23 2.79 -2.68
N ILE A 264 -13.96 2.81 -2.34
CA ILE A 264 -12.83 2.81 -3.27
C ILE A 264 -12.39 1.36 -3.45
N GLY A 265 -12.59 0.80 -4.65
CA GLY A 265 -12.20 -0.56 -4.97
C GLY A 265 -10.86 -0.60 -5.71
N THR A 266 -9.98 -1.53 -5.35
CA THR A 266 -8.63 -1.72 -5.89
C THR A 266 -8.46 -3.15 -6.43
N LYS A 267 -7.33 -3.48 -7.09
CA LYS A 267 -6.96 -4.87 -7.30
C LYS A 267 -6.64 -5.54 -5.96
N GLU A 268 -6.72 -6.86 -5.93
CA GLU A 268 -6.36 -7.65 -4.75
C GLU A 268 -4.89 -7.44 -4.36
N ALA A 269 -3.98 -7.48 -5.33
CA ALA A 269 -2.56 -7.21 -5.10
C ALA A 269 -2.28 -5.79 -4.59
N ASP A 270 -2.97 -4.79 -5.16
CA ASP A 270 -2.78 -3.39 -4.81
C ASP A 270 -3.29 -3.11 -3.38
N ALA A 271 -4.36 -3.79 -2.96
CA ALA A 271 -4.92 -3.66 -1.60
C ALA A 271 -3.91 -4.04 -0.52
N TRP A 272 -3.08 -5.09 -0.73
CA TRP A 272 -2.01 -5.44 0.20
C TRP A 272 -0.94 -4.35 0.32
N VAL A 273 -0.53 -3.75 -0.80
CA VAL A 273 0.44 -2.64 -0.80
C VAL A 273 -0.13 -1.45 -0.04
N ILE A 274 -1.39 -1.06 -0.35
CA ILE A 274 -2.04 0.07 0.31
C ILE A 274 -2.15 -0.18 1.82
N TYR A 275 -2.54 -1.39 2.23
CA TYR A 275 -2.68 -1.76 3.63
C TYR A 275 -1.37 -1.55 4.40
N TYR A 276 -0.23 -2.07 3.90
CA TYR A 276 1.05 -1.97 4.59
C TYR A 276 1.73 -0.60 4.51
N HIS A 277 1.29 0.27 3.60
CA HIS A 277 1.76 1.66 3.55
C HIS A 277 0.84 2.63 4.31
N ALA A 278 -0.34 2.18 4.72
CA ALA A 278 -1.36 3.01 5.37
C ALA A 278 -1.75 2.48 6.77
N PRO A 279 -0.84 2.49 7.76
CA PRO A 279 -1.23 2.20 9.14
C PRO A 279 -2.32 3.17 9.63
N ILE A 280 -2.95 2.85 10.76
CA ILE A 280 -3.96 3.73 11.38
C ILE A 280 -3.34 5.12 11.59
N HIS A 281 -4.14 6.17 11.36
CA HIS A 281 -3.78 7.59 11.35
C HIS A 281 -3.03 8.06 10.09
N THR A 282 -2.76 7.20 9.11
CA THR A 282 -2.25 7.66 7.80
C THR A 282 -3.22 8.67 7.19
N LYS A 283 -2.67 9.77 6.70
CA LYS A 283 -3.44 10.85 6.06
C LYS A 283 -4.00 10.38 4.73
N ILE A 284 -5.24 10.76 4.45
CA ILE A 284 -5.89 10.54 3.16
C ILE A 284 -6.49 11.83 2.63
N ARG A 285 -6.32 12.08 1.33
CA ARG A 285 -6.94 13.18 0.61
C ARG A 285 -7.71 12.61 -0.57
N ILE A 286 -9.02 12.85 -0.62
CA ILE A 286 -9.90 12.45 -1.70
C ILE A 286 -10.37 13.71 -2.41
N ARG A 287 -9.89 13.93 -3.63
CA ARG A 287 -10.15 15.13 -4.42
C ARG A 287 -10.96 14.83 -5.68
N TYR A 288 -11.50 15.88 -6.25
CA TYR A 288 -12.26 15.83 -7.50
C TYR A 288 -11.70 16.86 -8.47
N ASN A 289 -10.47 16.62 -8.97
CA ASN A 289 -9.80 17.53 -9.89
C ASN A 289 -9.98 17.02 -11.32
N LEU A 290 -10.65 17.84 -12.14
CA LEU A 290 -10.84 17.57 -13.56
C LEU A 290 -9.62 17.95 -14.41
N ASN A 291 -8.83 18.92 -13.97
CA ASN A 291 -7.63 19.35 -14.67
C ASN A 291 -6.41 18.65 -14.10
N VAL A 292 -5.77 17.82 -14.89
CA VAL A 292 -4.59 17.04 -14.48
C VAL A 292 -3.51 17.10 -15.57
N LEU A 293 -2.30 16.67 -15.22
CA LEU A 293 -1.23 16.44 -16.19
C LEU A 293 -1.24 14.95 -16.58
N ASN A 294 -1.11 14.66 -17.86
CA ASN A 294 -0.89 13.30 -18.36
C ASN A 294 0.59 12.89 -18.17
N SER A 295 0.94 11.67 -18.59
CA SER A 295 2.31 11.12 -18.50
C SER A 295 3.35 11.91 -19.32
N LYS A 296 2.91 12.80 -20.23
CA LYS A 296 3.76 13.70 -21.04
C LYS A 296 3.82 15.11 -20.46
N ASN A 297 3.31 15.35 -19.24
CA ASN A 297 3.15 16.67 -18.62
C ASN A 297 2.24 17.65 -19.39
N GLU A 298 1.34 17.15 -20.23
CA GLU A 298 0.36 17.95 -20.92
C GLU A 298 -0.90 18.10 -20.06
N LYS A 299 -1.49 19.30 -20.04
CA LYS A 299 -2.75 19.55 -19.34
C LYS A 299 -3.90 18.87 -20.08
N ILE A 300 -4.63 18.02 -19.39
CA ILE A 300 -5.85 17.37 -19.90
C ILE A 300 -7.01 17.65 -18.97
N VAL A 301 -8.22 17.69 -19.55
CA VAL A 301 -9.47 17.79 -18.79
C VAL A 301 -10.14 16.42 -18.77
N LEU A 302 -10.38 15.92 -17.58
CA LEU A 302 -11.05 14.65 -17.36
C LEU A 302 -12.57 14.80 -17.50
N LYS A 303 -13.24 13.66 -17.72
CA LYS A 303 -14.71 13.61 -17.73
C LYS A 303 -15.24 13.94 -16.33
N ASP A 304 -16.22 14.84 -16.26
CA ASP A 304 -16.97 15.12 -15.03
C ASP A 304 -18.00 14.02 -14.77
N ILE A 305 -17.60 13.01 -13.98
CA ILE A 305 -18.40 11.81 -13.73
C ILE A 305 -19.53 12.00 -12.70
N TYR A 306 -19.50 13.11 -11.96
CA TYR A 306 -20.53 13.48 -10.96
C TYR A 306 -21.27 14.76 -11.29
N ASN A 307 -21.10 15.30 -12.53
CA ASN A 307 -21.74 16.52 -13.01
C ASN A 307 -21.54 17.74 -12.09
N LYS A 308 -20.41 17.82 -11.37
CA LYS A 308 -20.13 18.91 -10.42
C LYS A 308 -19.87 20.27 -11.08
N SER A 309 -19.50 20.29 -12.35
CA SER A 309 -19.24 21.52 -13.11
C SER A 309 -20.54 22.21 -13.61
N LYS A 310 -21.71 21.56 -13.42
CA LYS A 310 -23.02 22.09 -13.84
C LYS A 310 -23.76 22.81 -12.71
N HIS A 311 -23.16 22.86 -11.54
CA HIS A 311 -23.64 23.54 -10.35
C HIS A 311 -22.51 24.47 -9.84
#